data_76fbf78be09c60861962b354c9387cda
#
_entry.id   76fbf78be09c60861962b354c9387cda
#
_cell.length_a   1.000
_cell.length_b   1.000
_cell.length_c   1.000
_cell.angle_alpha   90.00
_cell.angle_beta   90.00
_cell.angle_gamma   90.00
#
_symmetry.space_group_name_H-M   'P 1'
#
loop_
_entity.id
_entity.type
_entity.pdbx_description
1 polymer ?
#
loop_
_entity_poly.entity_id
_entity_poly.type
_entity_poly.pdbx_seq_one_letter_code
_entity_poly.pdbx_strand_id
1 'polypeptide(L)'
;RDTEVEAPKPVETTGIISIANKSSQGFDVLITNASSTQGIKEVLVPVWSEQNGQDDIIWYQATKQGEGVYKVAVKVSDHKNDSGNYNIHLYYRLVTGELKVVGGKTTTVEAPNRVNLPAQGTYVFTNKVEVKNEARTSSPTQFTFNKGESIYYDSILNADGHQWISYRSYSGIRRYIIID
;
A
#
# COMPACT_ATOMS: atom_id res chain seq x y z
N ARG A 1 -16.54 -47.19 35.77
CA ARG A 1 -16.41 -46.71 34.40
C ARG A 1 -15.56 -45.45 34.45
N ASP A 2 -14.29 -45.59 34.16
CA ASP A 2 -13.42 -44.44 33.93
C ASP A 2 -13.87 -43.79 32.62
N THR A 3 -14.46 -42.61 32.71
CA THR A 3 -14.62 -41.73 31.56
C THR A 3 -13.27 -41.11 31.28
N GLU A 4 -12.53 -41.66 30.33
CA GLU A 4 -11.33 -41.06 29.78
C GLU A 4 -11.74 -39.72 29.16
N VAL A 5 -11.38 -38.63 29.81
CA VAL A 5 -11.57 -37.28 29.28
C VAL A 5 -10.51 -37.10 28.22
N GLU A 6 -10.92 -37.24 26.95
CA GLU A 6 -10.05 -37.00 25.81
C GLU A 6 -9.46 -35.58 25.91
N ALA A 7 -8.11 -35.45 25.89
CA ALA A 7 -7.44 -34.16 25.94
C ALA A 7 -7.91 -33.30 24.77
N PRO A 8 -8.16 -32.01 24.97
CA PRO A 8 -8.62 -31.13 23.91
C PRO A 8 -7.63 -31.16 22.73
N LYS A 9 -8.16 -31.43 21.54
CA LYS A 9 -7.37 -31.51 20.31
C LYS A 9 -6.70 -30.14 20.04
N PRO A 10 -5.38 -30.10 19.76
CA PRO A 10 -4.70 -28.83 19.55
C PRO A 10 -5.32 -28.04 18.39
N VAL A 11 -5.42 -26.72 18.55
CA VAL A 11 -5.87 -25.81 17.50
C VAL A 11 -4.80 -25.71 16.45
N GLU A 12 -5.05 -26.22 15.26
CA GLU A 12 -4.17 -26.09 14.11
C GLU A 12 -4.64 -24.92 13.24
N THR A 13 -3.73 -24.00 12.99
CA THR A 13 -3.95 -22.86 12.07
C THR A 13 -2.85 -22.86 11.01
N THR A 14 -3.25 -22.65 9.77
CA THR A 14 -2.30 -22.54 8.64
C THR A 14 -2.61 -21.31 7.80
N GLY A 15 -1.60 -20.81 7.12
CA GLY A 15 -1.71 -19.72 6.16
C GLY A 15 -0.34 -19.37 5.60
N ILE A 16 -0.31 -19.04 4.33
CA ILE A 16 0.91 -18.62 3.62
C ILE A 16 0.73 -17.18 3.19
N ILE A 17 1.70 -16.33 3.56
CA ILE A 17 1.74 -14.93 3.16
C ILE A 17 2.64 -14.79 1.94
N SER A 18 2.14 -14.21 0.87
CA SER A 18 2.93 -13.80 -0.29
C SER A 18 2.65 -12.35 -0.66
N ILE A 19 3.62 -11.72 -1.30
CA ILE A 19 3.56 -10.33 -1.73
C ILE A 19 3.55 -10.30 -3.24
N ALA A 20 2.65 -9.50 -3.80
CA ALA A 20 2.50 -9.32 -5.24
C ALA A 20 2.32 -7.84 -5.60
N ASN A 21 2.45 -7.54 -6.89
CA ASN A 21 2.19 -6.20 -7.45
C ASN A 21 2.92 -5.08 -6.71
N LYS A 22 4.18 -5.30 -6.34
CA LYS A 22 5.02 -4.31 -5.67
C LYS A 22 5.35 -3.13 -6.57
N SER A 23 5.18 -1.95 -6.02
CA SER A 23 5.63 -0.69 -6.62
C SER A 23 6.05 0.28 -5.52
N SER A 24 6.53 1.46 -5.88
CA SER A 24 6.78 2.56 -4.92
C SER A 24 5.51 3.07 -4.23
N GLN A 25 4.33 2.69 -4.72
CA GLN A 25 3.03 3.15 -4.23
C GLN A 25 2.32 2.13 -3.35
N GLY A 26 2.76 0.89 -3.34
CA GLY A 26 2.14 -0.14 -2.53
C GLY A 26 2.43 -1.56 -2.99
N PHE A 27 1.68 -2.49 -2.42
CA PHE A 27 1.77 -3.91 -2.72
C PHE A 27 0.48 -4.62 -2.32
N ASP A 28 0.29 -5.81 -2.89
CA ASP A 28 -0.77 -6.72 -2.47
C ASP A 28 -0.23 -7.76 -1.50
N VAL A 29 -0.96 -8.03 -0.43
CA VAL A 29 -0.73 -9.16 0.47
C VAL A 29 -1.73 -10.25 0.09
N LEU A 30 -1.22 -11.40 -0.30
CA LEU A 30 -2.01 -12.58 -0.63
C LEU A 30 -1.83 -13.61 0.48
N ILE A 31 -2.96 -14.09 1.01
CA ILE A 31 -3.00 -15.18 1.97
C ILE A 31 -3.58 -16.38 1.25
N THR A 32 -2.85 -17.50 1.26
CA THR A 32 -3.29 -18.77 0.67
C THR A 32 -3.22 -19.87 1.72
N ASN A 33 -3.91 -20.99 1.46
CA ASN A 33 -4.02 -22.12 2.38
C ASN A 33 -4.48 -21.71 3.79
N ALA A 34 -5.33 -20.68 3.88
CA ALA A 34 -5.88 -20.23 5.14
C ALA A 34 -6.84 -21.27 5.69
N SER A 35 -6.52 -21.82 6.84
CA SER A 35 -7.33 -22.87 7.50
C SER A 35 -7.18 -22.82 9.01
N SER A 36 -8.23 -23.22 9.70
CA SER A 36 -8.20 -23.45 11.14
C SER A 36 -9.18 -24.57 11.50
N THR A 37 -8.77 -25.46 12.40
CA THR A 37 -9.63 -26.53 12.93
C THR A 37 -10.82 -26.00 13.73
N GLN A 38 -10.75 -24.73 14.20
CA GLN A 38 -11.83 -24.07 14.93
C GLN A 38 -12.62 -23.06 14.07
N GLY A 39 -12.38 -23.02 12.76
CA GLY A 39 -13.04 -22.10 11.85
C GLY A 39 -12.50 -20.67 11.93
N ILE A 40 -12.43 -20.01 10.79
CA ILE A 40 -11.97 -18.63 10.65
C ILE A 40 -13.20 -17.73 10.49
N LYS A 41 -13.34 -16.74 11.38
CA LYS A 41 -14.37 -15.70 11.29
C LYS A 41 -13.87 -14.50 10.49
N GLU A 42 -12.62 -14.04 10.76
CA GLU A 42 -11.99 -12.90 10.10
C GLU A 42 -10.51 -13.18 9.86
N VAL A 43 -10.00 -12.69 8.75
CA VAL A 43 -8.56 -12.67 8.45
C VAL A 43 -8.07 -11.25 8.58
N LEU A 44 -7.20 -11.01 9.54
CA LEU A 44 -6.68 -9.69 9.90
C LEU A 44 -5.19 -9.62 9.58
N VAL A 45 -4.80 -8.54 8.93
CA VAL A 45 -3.43 -8.33 8.47
C VAL A 45 -2.95 -6.96 8.94
N PRO A 46 -2.33 -6.86 10.13
CA PRO A 46 -1.67 -5.64 10.54
C PRO A 46 -0.41 -5.43 9.70
N VAL A 47 -0.26 -4.21 9.18
CA VAL A 47 0.86 -3.76 8.36
C VAL A 47 1.36 -2.43 8.89
N TRP A 48 2.69 -2.26 8.93
CA TRP A 48 3.34 -1.01 9.28
C TRP A 48 4.70 -0.89 8.61
N SER A 49 5.16 0.35 8.38
CA SER A 49 6.52 0.63 7.99
C SER A 49 7.46 0.54 9.20
N GLU A 50 8.73 0.28 8.99
CA GLU A 50 9.72 0.29 10.08
C GLU A 50 10.13 1.71 10.50
N GLN A 51 9.72 2.73 9.75
CA GLN A 51 10.02 4.11 10.10
C GLN A 51 9.21 4.52 11.33
N ASN A 52 9.89 5.03 12.35
CA ASN A 52 9.28 5.48 13.61
C ASN A 52 8.45 4.41 14.34
N GLY A 53 8.81 3.13 14.21
CA GLY A 53 8.12 2.02 14.88
C GLY A 53 6.77 1.70 14.26
N GLN A 54 5.75 1.51 15.09
CA GLN A 54 4.39 1.15 14.66
C GLN A 54 3.44 2.36 14.61
N ASP A 55 3.96 3.55 14.33
CA ASP A 55 3.18 4.78 14.36
C ASP A 55 2.15 4.89 13.22
N ASP A 56 2.31 4.07 12.18
CA ASP A 56 1.46 3.98 11.00
C ASP A 56 0.72 2.63 10.88
N ILE A 57 0.70 1.82 11.94
CA ILE A 57 0.09 0.49 11.89
C ILE A 57 -1.40 0.54 11.52
N ILE A 58 -1.78 -0.26 10.53
CA ILE A 58 -3.17 -0.46 10.12
C ILE A 58 -3.49 -1.95 10.19
N TRP A 59 -4.58 -2.29 10.86
CA TRP A 59 -5.14 -3.63 10.91
C TRP A 59 -6.13 -3.82 9.76
N TYR A 60 -5.64 -4.31 8.63
CA TYR A 60 -6.49 -4.57 7.48
C TYR A 60 -7.35 -5.80 7.70
N GLN A 61 -8.61 -5.72 7.34
CA GLN A 61 -9.46 -6.89 7.17
C GLN A 61 -9.29 -7.39 5.74
N ALA A 62 -8.77 -8.61 5.59
CA ALA A 62 -8.54 -9.19 4.28
C ALA A 62 -9.85 -9.61 3.61
N THR A 63 -9.94 -9.38 2.31
CA THR A 63 -11.11 -9.73 1.50
C THR A 63 -10.96 -11.15 0.96
N LYS A 64 -11.96 -11.98 1.17
CA LYS A 64 -12.00 -13.36 0.64
C LYS A 64 -12.05 -13.33 -0.88
N GLN A 65 -11.13 -14.05 -1.52
CA GLN A 65 -11.04 -14.21 -2.98
C GLN A 65 -11.51 -15.60 -3.44
N GLY A 66 -11.49 -16.57 -2.56
CA GLY A 66 -11.85 -17.95 -2.81
C GLY A 66 -11.66 -18.78 -1.56
N GLU A 67 -11.79 -20.09 -1.65
CA GLU A 67 -11.61 -20.98 -0.50
C GLU A 67 -10.16 -20.93 -0.03
N GLY A 68 -9.96 -20.55 1.24
CA GLY A 68 -8.65 -20.40 1.84
C GLY A 68 -7.76 -19.31 1.21
N VAL A 69 -8.32 -18.40 0.40
CA VAL A 69 -7.60 -17.33 -0.29
C VAL A 69 -8.15 -15.97 0.08
N TYR A 70 -7.27 -15.08 0.54
CA TYR A 70 -7.62 -13.71 0.95
C TYR A 70 -6.60 -12.71 0.41
N LYS A 71 -7.02 -11.46 0.28
CA LYS A 71 -6.20 -10.37 -0.25
C LYS A 71 -6.37 -9.09 0.55
N VAL A 72 -5.26 -8.36 0.71
CA VAL A 72 -5.22 -6.96 1.16
C VAL A 72 -4.44 -6.15 0.13
N ALA A 73 -4.98 -5.03 -0.31
CA ALA A 73 -4.24 -4.03 -1.08
C ALA A 73 -3.69 -2.98 -0.12
N VAL A 74 -2.36 -2.89 -0.01
CA VAL A 74 -1.67 -1.92 0.85
C VAL A 74 -1.21 -0.74 0.02
N LYS A 75 -1.60 0.47 0.41
CA LYS A 75 -1.16 1.71 -0.21
C LYS A 75 -0.15 2.42 0.70
N VAL A 76 0.97 2.79 0.15
CA VAL A 76 2.02 3.54 0.88
C VAL A 76 1.49 4.89 1.39
N SER A 77 0.54 5.50 0.68
CA SER A 77 -0.12 6.74 1.12
C SER A 77 -0.89 6.59 2.44
N ASP A 78 -1.36 5.38 2.78
CA ASP A 78 -2.01 5.11 4.06
C ASP A 78 -0.98 4.91 5.19
N HIS A 79 0.29 4.74 4.83
CA HIS A 79 1.44 4.55 5.72
C HIS A 79 2.41 5.74 5.65
N LYS A 80 1.90 6.96 5.73
CA LYS A 80 2.67 8.22 5.76
C LYS A 80 3.62 8.41 4.57
N ASN A 81 3.38 7.73 3.46
CA ASN A 81 4.27 7.68 2.28
C ASN A 81 5.67 7.14 2.60
N ASP A 82 5.80 6.28 3.60
CA ASP A 82 7.07 5.71 3.99
C ASP A 82 7.57 4.71 2.93
N SER A 83 8.84 4.82 2.57
CA SER A 83 9.57 3.80 1.83
C SER A 83 10.41 2.94 2.78
N GLY A 84 11.02 1.88 2.29
CA GLY A 84 11.83 0.97 3.08
C GLY A 84 11.07 -0.28 3.51
N ASN A 85 11.45 -0.86 4.63
CA ASN A 85 10.88 -2.12 5.09
C ASN A 85 9.47 -1.94 5.66
N TYR A 86 8.61 -2.89 5.31
CA TYR A 86 7.27 -3.07 5.85
C TYR A 86 7.15 -4.40 6.55
N ASN A 87 6.49 -4.41 7.70
CA ASN A 87 6.16 -5.60 8.44
C ASN A 87 4.70 -5.95 8.20
N ILE A 88 4.44 -7.21 7.91
CA ILE A 88 3.12 -7.78 7.67
C ILE A 88 2.93 -8.95 8.62
N HIS A 89 1.90 -8.90 9.45
CA HIS A 89 1.51 -10.04 10.27
C HIS A 89 0.18 -10.61 9.79
N LEU A 90 -0.07 -11.86 10.11
CA LEU A 90 -1.32 -12.55 9.82
C LEU A 90 -1.92 -13.07 11.12
N TYR A 91 -3.18 -12.69 11.36
CA TYR A 91 -4.00 -13.15 12.47
C TYR A 91 -5.33 -13.69 11.96
N TYR A 92 -5.83 -14.71 12.62
CA TYR A 92 -7.22 -15.12 12.46
C TYR A 92 -8.00 -14.81 13.72
N ARG A 93 -9.16 -14.19 13.54
CA ARG A 93 -10.19 -14.25 14.56
C ARG A 93 -10.97 -15.53 14.31
N LEU A 94 -10.89 -16.43 15.25
CA LEU A 94 -11.58 -17.71 15.17
C LEU A 94 -13.07 -17.56 15.48
N VAL A 95 -13.87 -18.55 15.09
CA VAL A 95 -15.30 -18.58 15.39
C VAL A 95 -15.55 -18.56 16.90
N THR A 96 -14.62 -19.08 17.70
CA THR A 96 -14.64 -19.02 19.18
C THR A 96 -14.47 -17.61 19.74
N GLY A 97 -14.04 -16.62 18.91
CA GLY A 97 -13.69 -15.26 19.31
C GLY A 97 -12.21 -15.07 19.63
N GLU A 98 -11.42 -16.14 19.74
CA GLU A 98 -9.97 -16.06 19.96
C GLU A 98 -9.27 -15.36 18.78
N LEU A 99 -8.30 -14.49 19.10
CA LEU A 99 -7.40 -13.91 18.10
C LEU A 99 -6.10 -14.71 18.07
N LYS A 100 -5.85 -15.41 16.97
CA LYS A 100 -4.72 -16.32 16.81
C LYS A 100 -3.70 -15.75 15.83
N VAL A 101 -2.44 -15.62 16.28
CA VAL A 101 -1.33 -15.30 15.38
C VAL A 101 -1.01 -16.50 14.51
N VAL A 102 -0.82 -16.28 13.22
CA VAL A 102 -0.56 -17.33 12.23
C VAL A 102 0.86 -17.21 11.67
N GLY A 103 1.31 -16.00 11.37
CA GLY A 103 2.64 -15.78 10.83
C GLY A 103 2.95 -14.32 10.58
N GLY A 104 4.13 -14.09 10.02
CA GLY A 104 4.60 -12.77 9.64
C GLY A 104 5.50 -12.83 8.41
N LYS A 105 5.62 -11.71 7.74
CA LYS A 105 6.49 -11.51 6.58
C LYS A 105 6.93 -10.05 6.52
N THR A 106 8.08 -9.81 5.90
CA THR A 106 8.55 -8.46 5.57
C THR A 106 8.62 -8.28 4.07
N THR A 107 8.52 -7.04 3.63
CA THR A 107 8.79 -6.65 2.24
C THR A 107 9.41 -5.27 2.23
N THR A 108 10.08 -4.92 1.14
CA THR A 108 10.68 -3.59 0.97
C THR A 108 9.92 -2.84 -0.11
N VAL A 109 9.56 -1.60 0.17
CA VAL A 109 9.01 -0.65 -0.78
C VAL A 109 10.13 0.31 -1.19
N GLU A 110 10.47 0.31 -2.47
CA GLU A 110 11.45 1.24 -3.02
C GLU A 110 10.91 2.67 -2.97
N ALA A 111 11.79 3.63 -2.66
CA ALA A 111 11.44 5.04 -2.80
C ALA A 111 11.12 5.35 -4.26
N PRO A 112 10.14 6.23 -4.55
CA PRO A 112 9.90 6.65 -5.92
C PRO A 112 11.18 7.28 -6.49
N ASN A 113 11.43 7.04 -7.79
CA ASN A 113 12.55 7.64 -8.50
C ASN A 113 12.39 9.16 -8.51
N ARG A 114 13.04 9.82 -7.55
CA ARG A 114 13.00 11.28 -7.47
C ARG A 114 14.03 11.87 -8.40
N VAL A 115 13.55 12.70 -9.32
CA VAL A 115 14.41 13.49 -10.18
C VAL A 115 14.98 14.66 -9.37
N ASN A 116 16.29 14.84 -9.39
CA ASN A 116 16.93 16.00 -8.76
C ASN A 116 16.79 17.22 -9.68
N LEU A 117 15.85 18.09 -9.35
CA LEU A 117 15.51 19.28 -10.12
C LEU A 117 15.81 20.56 -9.33
N PRO A 118 16.18 21.67 -10.00
CA PRO A 118 16.17 23.00 -9.38
C PRO A 118 14.78 23.34 -8.84
N ALA A 119 14.71 24.21 -7.83
CA ALA A 119 13.44 24.63 -7.23
C ALA A 119 12.42 25.20 -8.22
N GLN A 120 12.91 25.73 -9.34
CA GLN A 120 12.12 26.24 -10.46
C GLN A 120 12.92 26.08 -11.77
N GLY A 121 12.24 25.97 -12.88
CA GLY A 121 12.90 25.80 -14.17
C GLY A 121 11.97 25.28 -15.26
N THR A 122 12.55 25.01 -16.43
CA THR A 122 11.83 24.38 -17.53
C THR A 122 11.98 22.87 -17.45
N TYR A 123 10.86 22.18 -17.53
CA TYR A 123 10.81 20.70 -17.58
C TYR A 123 10.29 20.26 -18.94
N VAL A 124 11.07 19.41 -19.63
CA VAL A 124 10.69 18.79 -20.92
C VAL A 124 10.19 17.39 -20.63
N PHE A 125 8.96 17.10 -21.05
CA PHE A 125 8.33 15.80 -20.79
C PHE A 125 8.96 14.70 -21.67
N THR A 126 9.33 13.61 -21.01
CA THR A 126 9.88 12.42 -21.68
C THR A 126 8.82 11.42 -22.10
N ASN A 127 7.62 11.57 -21.55
CA ASN A 127 6.45 10.75 -21.83
C ASN A 127 5.19 11.64 -21.89
N LYS A 128 4.06 11.07 -22.31
CA LYS A 128 2.75 11.70 -22.13
C LYS A 128 2.42 11.78 -20.64
N VAL A 129 2.00 12.94 -20.18
CA VAL A 129 1.68 13.21 -18.77
C VAL A 129 0.29 13.82 -18.63
N GLU A 130 -0.32 13.58 -17.48
CA GLU A 130 -1.61 14.14 -17.10
C GLU A 130 -1.42 15.39 -16.23
N VAL A 131 -2.22 16.41 -16.50
CA VAL A 131 -2.26 17.65 -15.73
C VAL A 131 -3.48 17.68 -14.84
N LYS A 132 -3.24 17.93 -13.56
CA LYS A 132 -4.27 17.91 -12.52
C LYS A 132 -4.34 19.25 -11.78
N ASN A 133 -5.45 19.52 -11.12
CA ASN A 133 -5.63 20.73 -10.29
C ASN A 133 -5.21 20.52 -8.84
N GLU A 134 -4.91 19.29 -8.44
CA GLU A 134 -4.44 18.93 -7.11
C GLU A 134 -3.35 17.88 -7.22
N ALA A 135 -2.40 17.88 -6.27
CA ALA A 135 -1.34 16.89 -6.18
C ALA A 135 -1.87 15.56 -5.59
N ARG A 136 -2.87 15.00 -6.24
CA ARG A 136 -3.48 13.70 -5.90
C ARG A 136 -3.72 12.88 -7.16
N THR A 137 -3.41 11.60 -7.11
CA THR A 137 -3.61 10.66 -8.23
C THR A 137 -5.09 10.52 -8.60
N SER A 138 -5.99 10.64 -7.61
CA SER A 138 -7.44 10.60 -7.79
C SER A 138 -8.05 11.88 -8.34
N SER A 139 -7.28 12.98 -8.40
CA SER A 139 -7.77 14.24 -8.98
C SER A 139 -8.03 14.06 -10.49
N PRO A 140 -9.14 14.60 -11.03
CA PRO A 140 -9.46 14.50 -12.45
C PRO A 140 -8.35 15.08 -13.33
N THR A 141 -8.07 14.40 -14.45
CA THR A 141 -7.17 14.92 -15.48
C THR A 141 -7.85 16.04 -16.23
N GLN A 142 -7.21 17.22 -16.26
CA GLN A 142 -7.73 18.40 -16.98
C GLN A 142 -7.37 18.37 -18.46
N PHE A 143 -6.12 18.04 -18.74
CA PHE A 143 -5.58 17.86 -20.09
C PHE A 143 -4.24 17.11 -19.98
N THR A 144 -3.56 16.90 -21.10
CA THR A 144 -2.29 16.17 -21.17
C THR A 144 -1.24 16.96 -21.92
N PHE A 145 0.01 16.74 -21.56
CA PHE A 145 1.17 17.11 -22.41
C PHE A 145 1.74 15.85 -23.04
N ASN A 146 2.27 16.01 -24.24
CA ASN A 146 2.94 14.93 -24.97
C ASN A 146 4.46 14.97 -24.71
N LYS A 147 5.12 13.88 -25.06
CA LYS A 147 6.59 13.82 -25.08
C LYS A 147 7.16 14.96 -25.92
N GLY A 148 8.16 15.66 -25.38
CA GLY A 148 8.84 16.78 -26.04
C GLY A 148 8.23 18.16 -25.76
N GLU A 149 7.01 18.22 -25.25
CA GLU A 149 6.44 19.48 -24.74
C GLU A 149 7.09 19.87 -23.42
N SER A 150 6.99 21.13 -23.04
CA SER A 150 7.62 21.65 -21.83
C SER A 150 6.76 22.68 -21.13
N ILE A 151 7.02 22.83 -19.82
CA ILE A 151 6.48 23.90 -19.00
C ILE A 151 7.58 24.53 -18.15
N TYR A 152 7.36 25.77 -17.72
CA TYR A 152 8.13 26.36 -16.63
C TYR A 152 7.40 26.08 -15.31
N TYR A 153 8.02 25.32 -14.42
CA TYR A 153 7.50 25.05 -13.09
C TYR A 153 8.13 25.99 -12.06
N ASP A 154 7.38 26.35 -11.05
CA ASP A 154 7.82 27.23 -9.96
C ASP A 154 7.81 26.54 -8.59
N SER A 155 7.38 25.28 -8.54
CA SER A 155 7.32 24.49 -7.32
C SER A 155 7.50 23.01 -7.60
N ILE A 156 8.15 22.33 -6.66
CA ILE A 156 8.30 20.89 -6.61
C ILE A 156 7.75 20.42 -5.26
N LEU A 157 7.00 19.34 -5.25
CA LEU A 157 6.47 18.76 -4.03
C LEU A 157 6.39 17.24 -4.12
N ASN A 158 6.39 16.61 -2.95
CA ASN A 158 6.09 15.19 -2.80
C ASN A 158 4.70 15.08 -2.17
N ALA A 159 3.79 14.42 -2.86
CA ALA A 159 2.43 14.20 -2.40
C ALA A 159 1.87 12.94 -3.05
N ASP A 160 1.00 12.26 -2.33
CA ASP A 160 0.28 11.08 -2.81
C ASP A 160 1.22 9.99 -3.38
N GLY A 161 2.40 9.82 -2.75
CA GLY A 161 3.41 8.84 -3.15
C GLY A 161 4.25 9.19 -4.37
N HIS A 162 4.10 10.40 -4.93
CA HIS A 162 4.77 10.86 -6.14
C HIS A 162 5.55 12.15 -5.94
N GLN A 163 6.50 12.38 -6.85
CA GLN A 163 7.11 13.69 -7.07
C GLN A 163 6.32 14.45 -8.12
N TRP A 164 5.93 15.68 -7.78
CA TRP A 164 5.16 16.56 -8.65
C TRP A 164 5.94 17.81 -8.95
N ILE A 165 5.81 18.31 -10.18
CA ILE A 165 6.09 19.71 -10.51
C ILE A 165 4.77 20.47 -10.59
N SER A 166 4.83 21.74 -10.26
CA SER A 166 3.65 22.59 -10.23
C SER A 166 3.94 23.94 -10.86
N TYR A 167 2.95 24.48 -11.54
CA TYR A 167 3.00 25.78 -12.18
C TYR A 167 1.63 26.45 -12.11
N ARG A 168 1.62 27.77 -12.24
CA ARG A 168 0.40 28.55 -12.36
C ARG A 168 0.09 28.79 -13.83
N SER A 169 -1.10 28.36 -14.29
CA SER A 169 -1.55 28.58 -15.66
C SER A 169 -1.86 30.06 -15.92
N TYR A 170 -2.01 30.45 -17.19
CA TYR A 170 -2.41 31.82 -17.56
C TYR A 170 -3.75 32.26 -16.93
N SER A 171 -4.67 31.31 -16.66
CA SER A 171 -5.92 31.56 -15.97
C SER A 171 -5.76 31.72 -14.45
N GLY A 172 -4.54 31.61 -13.92
CA GLY A 172 -4.25 31.71 -12.49
C GLY A 172 -4.49 30.41 -11.70
N ILE A 173 -4.88 29.32 -12.35
CA ILE A 173 -5.10 28.02 -11.71
C ILE A 173 -3.75 27.33 -11.52
N ARG A 174 -3.51 26.80 -10.30
CA ARG A 174 -2.36 25.97 -10.01
C ARG A 174 -2.55 24.58 -10.64
N ARG A 175 -1.54 24.12 -11.36
CA ARG A 175 -1.52 22.82 -12.02
C ARG A 175 -0.43 21.94 -11.45
N TYR A 176 -0.63 20.63 -11.51
CA TYR A 176 0.26 19.63 -10.93
C TYR A 176 0.45 18.46 -11.91
N ILE A 177 1.71 18.03 -12.02
CA ILE A 177 2.12 16.97 -12.95
C ILE A 177 3.07 16.03 -12.22
N ILE A 178 2.81 14.72 -12.28
CA ILE A 178 3.70 13.67 -11.78
C ILE A 178 4.89 13.53 -12.73
N ILE A 179 6.10 13.40 -12.17
CA ILE A 179 7.36 13.31 -12.94
C ILE A 179 8.23 12.10 -12.58
N ASP A 180 7.80 11.23 -11.67
CA ASP A 180 8.49 9.98 -11.28
C ASP A 180 7.82 8.72 -11.85
#